data_c03bec0b5cdff85349e81b2bfda70064
#
_entry.id   c03bec0b5cdff85349e81b2bfda70064
#
_cell.length_a   1.000
_cell.length_b   1.000
_cell.length_c   1.000
_cell.angle_alpha   90.00
_cell.angle_beta   90.00
_cell.angle_gamma   90.00
#
_symmetry.space_group_name_H-M   'P 1'
#
loop_
_entity.id
_entity.type
_entity.pdbx_description
1 polymer ?
#
loop_
_entity_poly.entity_id
_entity_poly.type
_entity_poly.pdbx_seq_one_letter_code
_entity_poly.pdbx_strand_id
1 'polypeptide(L)'
;IRTLCQDIGENLGCGGCMESLLRTRVERFSLEDAIKLGEVEAIKAEKGLDGLMEKILPIDGMFPDALKAVVPEEGMKALVNGNSLKENQIRPERAAADNERVRVYDEAGRFYALYRYEAAEKQYRLEKMFYDRENG
;
A
#
# COMPACT_ATOMS: atom_id res chain seq x y z
N ILE A 1 -24.24 -1.32 6.24
CA ILE A 1 -25.18 -2.32 5.65
C ILE A 1 -26.19 -2.79 6.70
N ARG A 2 -25.80 -3.15 7.93
CA ARG A 2 -26.75 -3.53 9.00
C ARG A 2 -27.81 -2.46 9.23
N THR A 3 -27.37 -1.20 9.40
CA THR A 3 -28.27 -0.05 9.56
C THR A 3 -29.19 0.11 8.33
N LEU A 4 -28.67 -0.09 7.12
CA LEU A 4 -29.49 -0.02 5.91
C LEU A 4 -30.62 -1.08 5.91
N CYS A 5 -30.34 -2.31 6.36
CA CYS A 5 -31.38 -3.34 6.49
C CYS A 5 -32.45 -2.95 7.52
N GLN A 6 -32.02 -2.34 8.65
CA GLN A 6 -32.93 -1.81 9.65
C GLN A 6 -33.79 -0.68 9.09
N ASP A 7 -33.20 0.31 8.44
CA ASP A 7 -33.90 1.47 7.85
C ASP A 7 -34.93 1.02 6.81
N ILE A 8 -34.58 0.04 5.96
CA ILE A 8 -35.52 -0.57 4.99
C ILE A 8 -36.68 -1.24 5.73
N GLY A 9 -36.40 -2.02 6.75
CA GLY A 9 -37.43 -2.72 7.53
C GLY A 9 -38.36 -1.75 8.28
N GLU A 10 -37.85 -0.66 8.81
CA GLU A 10 -38.63 0.40 9.45
C GLU A 10 -39.54 1.10 8.43
N ASN A 11 -39.04 1.46 7.25
CA ASN A 11 -39.83 2.07 6.19
C ASN A 11 -40.95 1.15 5.67
N LEU A 12 -40.73 -0.16 5.68
CA LEU A 12 -41.74 -1.16 5.31
C LEU A 12 -42.70 -1.51 6.45
N GLY A 13 -42.45 -1.03 7.70
CA GLY A 13 -43.26 -1.29 8.86
C GLY A 13 -43.18 -2.72 9.41
N CYS A 14 -42.22 -3.53 8.98
CA CYS A 14 -42.06 -4.93 9.38
C CYS A 14 -40.77 -5.24 10.13
N GLY A 15 -39.88 -4.23 10.29
CA GLY A 15 -38.54 -4.46 10.79
C GLY A 15 -37.65 -5.16 9.73
N GLY A 16 -36.35 -5.20 9.99
CA GLY A 16 -35.39 -5.85 9.08
C GLY A 16 -34.08 -6.17 9.76
N CYS A 17 -33.47 -7.30 9.38
CA CYS A 17 -32.13 -7.66 9.82
C CYS A 17 -31.30 -8.19 8.65
N MET A 18 -29.99 -8.11 8.79
CA MET A 18 -29.06 -8.68 7.82
C MET A 18 -28.87 -10.17 8.11
N GLU A 19 -29.32 -11.04 7.24
CA GLU A 19 -29.16 -12.49 7.36
C GLU A 19 -27.72 -12.91 7.01
N SER A 20 -27.23 -12.45 5.85
CA SER A 20 -25.90 -12.80 5.40
C SER A 20 -25.23 -11.63 4.65
N LEU A 21 -23.90 -11.62 4.63
CA LEU A 21 -23.11 -10.68 3.86
C LEU A 21 -21.86 -11.36 3.35
N LEU A 22 -21.66 -11.36 2.05
CA LEU A 22 -20.41 -11.77 1.42
C LEU A 22 -19.74 -10.55 0.79
N ARG A 23 -18.54 -10.25 1.28
CA ARG A 23 -17.68 -9.22 0.66
C ARG A 23 -16.95 -9.84 -0.51
N THR A 24 -17.31 -9.46 -1.71
CA THR A 24 -16.74 -10.01 -2.95
C THR A 24 -15.51 -9.23 -3.43
N ARG A 25 -15.36 -7.96 -3.00
CA ARG A 25 -14.26 -7.11 -3.40
C ARG A 25 -13.99 -6.00 -2.39
N VAL A 26 -12.70 -5.63 -2.24
CA VAL A 26 -12.24 -4.41 -1.55
C VAL A 26 -11.17 -3.79 -2.43
N GLU A 27 -11.48 -2.63 -3.04
CA GLU A 27 -10.60 -1.96 -4.00
C GLU A 27 -10.11 -2.92 -5.09
N ARG A 28 -8.81 -3.23 -5.11
CA ARG A 28 -8.18 -4.15 -6.06
C ARG A 28 -8.24 -5.63 -5.65
N PHE A 29 -8.57 -5.91 -4.40
CA PHE A 29 -8.64 -7.29 -3.89
C PHE A 29 -10.01 -7.89 -4.17
N SER A 30 -10.03 -8.98 -4.93
CA SER A 30 -11.25 -9.75 -5.19
C SER A 30 -11.32 -11.01 -4.31
N LEU A 31 -12.52 -11.53 -4.13
CA LEU A 31 -12.71 -12.81 -3.44
C LEU A 31 -12.09 -13.97 -4.21
N GLU A 32 -12.00 -13.85 -5.53
CA GLU A 32 -11.43 -14.86 -6.44
C GLU A 32 -9.92 -15.04 -6.19
N ASP A 33 -9.22 -13.95 -5.80
CA ASP A 33 -7.80 -13.94 -5.49
C ASP A 33 -7.50 -14.29 -4.03
N ALA A 34 -8.56 -14.45 -3.21
CA ALA A 34 -8.40 -14.73 -1.80
C ALA A 34 -8.02 -16.19 -1.54
N ILE A 35 -7.09 -16.37 -0.61
CA ILE A 35 -6.64 -17.69 -0.18
C ILE A 35 -7.40 -18.08 1.10
N LYS A 36 -7.89 -19.31 1.17
CA LYS A 36 -8.54 -19.83 2.38
C LYS A 36 -7.50 -20.13 3.48
N LEU A 37 -7.89 -19.99 4.73
CA LEU A 37 -6.99 -20.21 5.86
C LEU A 37 -6.37 -21.62 5.85
N GLY A 38 -7.15 -22.65 5.52
CA GLY A 38 -6.64 -24.02 5.39
C GLY A 38 -5.61 -24.19 4.26
N GLU A 39 -5.69 -23.41 3.18
CA GLU A 39 -4.68 -23.41 2.11
C GLU A 39 -3.38 -22.75 2.60
N VAL A 40 -3.47 -21.70 3.42
CA VAL A 40 -2.30 -21.09 4.05
C VAL A 40 -1.57 -22.09 4.96
N GLU A 41 -2.33 -22.84 5.76
CA GLU A 41 -1.78 -23.89 6.63
C GLU A 41 -1.11 -25.01 5.82
N ALA A 42 -1.73 -25.45 4.72
CA ALA A 42 -1.18 -26.46 3.83
C ALA A 42 0.12 -25.99 3.15
N ILE A 43 0.14 -24.76 2.62
CA ILE A 43 1.34 -24.17 2.01
C ILE A 43 2.48 -24.09 3.04
N LYS A 44 2.17 -23.66 4.27
CA LYS A 44 3.15 -23.58 5.35
C LYS A 44 3.73 -24.96 5.72
N ALA A 45 2.87 -25.98 5.76
CA ALA A 45 3.30 -27.34 6.09
C ALA A 45 4.16 -27.98 4.98
N GLU A 46 3.84 -27.69 3.71
CA GLU A 46 4.52 -28.30 2.55
C GLU A 46 5.79 -27.54 2.15
N LYS A 47 5.73 -26.19 2.09
CA LYS A 47 6.79 -25.33 1.54
C LYS A 47 7.44 -24.39 2.57
N GLY A 48 7.02 -24.44 3.83
CA GLY A 48 7.52 -23.56 4.87
C GLY A 48 7.12 -22.09 4.68
N LEU A 49 7.93 -21.20 5.27
CA LEU A 49 7.70 -19.75 5.15
C LEU A 49 7.93 -19.23 3.73
N ASP A 50 8.86 -19.81 3.00
CA ASP A 50 9.18 -19.37 1.63
C ASP A 50 7.98 -19.52 0.70
N GLY A 51 7.24 -20.62 0.80
CA GLY A 51 6.00 -20.80 0.04
C GLY A 51 4.89 -19.79 0.39
N LEU A 52 4.88 -19.31 1.63
CA LEU A 52 3.95 -18.23 2.03
C LEU A 52 4.40 -16.88 1.51
N MET A 53 5.71 -16.59 1.49
CA MET A 53 6.25 -15.34 0.97
C MET A 53 5.89 -15.12 -0.50
N GLU A 54 5.79 -16.17 -1.31
CA GLU A 54 5.31 -16.10 -2.70
C GLU A 54 3.87 -15.59 -2.83
N LYS A 55 3.05 -15.74 -1.78
CA LYS A 55 1.64 -15.31 -1.75
C LYS A 55 1.44 -13.93 -1.15
N ILE A 56 2.46 -13.39 -0.50
CA ILE A 56 2.40 -12.05 0.09
C ILE A 56 2.65 -11.02 -0.99
N LEU A 57 1.69 -10.10 -1.15
CA LEU A 57 1.86 -8.95 -2.03
C LEU A 57 2.75 -7.92 -1.33
N PRO A 58 3.85 -7.48 -1.95
CA PRO A 58 4.70 -6.46 -1.38
C PRO A 58 3.95 -5.12 -1.29
N ILE A 59 4.28 -4.33 -0.27
CA ILE A 59 3.57 -3.07 0.04
C ILE A 59 3.62 -2.09 -1.14
N ASP A 60 4.75 -1.98 -1.81
CA ASP A 60 4.92 -1.10 -2.97
C ASP A 60 4.05 -1.52 -4.17
N GLY A 61 3.76 -2.82 -4.29
CA GLY A 61 2.81 -3.36 -5.27
C GLY A 61 1.38 -2.84 -5.10
N MET A 62 1.05 -2.23 -3.94
CA MET A 62 -0.25 -1.59 -3.69
C MET A 62 -0.40 -0.25 -4.43
N PHE A 63 0.68 0.31 -4.95
CA PHE A 63 0.73 1.62 -5.58
C PHE A 63 1.26 1.55 -7.02
N PRO A 64 0.64 0.75 -7.93
CA PRO A 64 1.17 0.52 -9.28
C PRO A 64 1.27 1.80 -10.10
N ASP A 65 0.37 2.76 -9.88
CA ASP A 65 0.30 4.01 -10.63
C ASP A 65 1.28 5.07 -10.13
N ALA A 66 1.93 4.85 -8.97
CA ALA A 66 2.90 5.79 -8.42
C ALA A 66 4.24 5.67 -9.16
N LEU A 67 4.83 6.81 -9.51
CA LEU A 67 6.13 6.90 -10.14
C LEU A 67 7.21 6.27 -9.25
N LYS A 68 8.14 5.53 -9.82
CA LYS A 68 9.28 4.98 -9.07
C LYS A 68 10.43 5.97 -9.04
N ALA A 69 11.08 6.07 -7.88
CA ALA A 69 12.28 6.88 -7.69
C ALA A 69 13.26 6.23 -6.71
N VAL A 70 14.54 6.45 -6.93
CA VAL A 70 15.62 5.94 -6.08
C VAL A 70 16.30 7.10 -5.37
N VAL A 71 16.55 6.92 -4.08
CA VAL A 71 17.31 7.88 -3.27
C VAL A 71 18.74 7.36 -3.13
N PRO A 72 19.74 8.10 -3.63
CA PRO A 72 21.14 7.77 -3.44
C PRO A 72 21.58 8.00 -1.99
N GLU A 73 22.79 7.53 -1.64
CA GLU A 73 23.31 7.56 -0.26
C GLU A 73 23.24 8.95 0.36
N GLU A 74 23.51 10.00 -0.41
CA GLU A 74 23.49 11.40 0.07
C GLU A 74 22.10 11.85 0.55
N GLY A 75 21.02 11.25 -0.01
CA GLY A 75 19.63 11.53 0.35
C GLY A 75 19.10 10.66 1.48
N MET A 76 19.75 9.54 1.80
CA MET A 76 19.24 8.53 2.73
C MET A 76 18.98 9.08 4.13
N LYS A 77 19.82 9.99 4.63
CA LYS A 77 19.62 10.62 5.94
C LYS A 77 18.29 11.39 6.00
N ALA A 78 17.93 12.10 4.95
CA ALA A 78 16.66 12.82 4.86
C ALA A 78 15.49 11.85 4.75
N LEU A 79 15.60 10.81 3.90
CA LEU A 79 14.60 9.77 3.70
C LEU A 79 14.26 9.04 5.00
N VAL A 80 15.25 8.49 5.69
CA VAL A 80 15.05 7.70 6.93
C VAL A 80 14.42 8.53 8.05
N ASN A 81 14.69 9.85 8.07
CA ASN A 81 14.09 10.77 9.03
C ASN A 81 12.70 11.29 8.61
N GLY A 82 12.20 10.88 7.44
CA GLY A 82 10.90 11.32 6.93
C GLY A 82 10.85 12.79 6.51
N ASN A 83 12.01 13.38 6.23
CA ASN A 83 12.10 14.75 5.76
C ASN A 83 11.74 14.85 4.27
N SER A 84 11.38 16.05 3.82
CA SER A 84 11.25 16.34 2.40
C SER A 84 12.57 16.12 1.67
N LEU A 85 12.50 15.61 0.44
CA LEU A 85 13.66 15.36 -0.43
C LEU A 85 13.69 16.43 -1.53
N LYS A 86 14.85 17.06 -1.72
CA LYS A 86 15.06 17.97 -2.84
C LYS A 86 15.31 17.17 -4.13
N GLU A 87 15.10 17.80 -5.29
CA GLU A 87 15.30 17.14 -6.59
C GLU A 87 16.70 16.51 -6.77
N ASN A 88 17.73 17.10 -6.18
CA ASN A 88 19.09 16.56 -6.24
C ASN A 88 19.35 15.37 -5.27
N GLN A 89 18.40 15.06 -4.40
CA GLN A 89 18.50 13.96 -3.42
C GLN A 89 17.70 12.72 -3.84
N ILE A 90 17.03 12.75 -4.98
CA ILE A 90 16.17 11.68 -5.47
C ILE A 90 16.25 11.59 -6.99
N ARG A 91 16.22 10.39 -7.53
CA ARG A 91 16.30 10.08 -8.96
C ARG A 91 15.03 9.36 -9.41
N PRO A 92 14.02 10.08 -9.88
CA PRO A 92 12.82 9.47 -10.45
C PRO A 92 13.13 8.89 -11.85
N GLU A 93 12.38 7.85 -12.25
CA GLU A 93 12.50 7.24 -13.59
C GLU A 93 12.17 8.22 -14.73
N ARG A 94 11.33 9.22 -14.45
CA ARG A 94 11.00 10.36 -15.32
C ARG A 94 10.68 11.59 -14.47
N ALA A 95 10.57 12.74 -15.08
CA ALA A 95 10.10 13.94 -14.39
C ALA A 95 8.71 13.71 -13.79
N ALA A 96 8.57 14.02 -12.51
CA ALA A 96 7.30 13.93 -11.81
C ALA A 96 6.40 15.13 -12.17
N ALA A 97 5.12 14.89 -12.36
CA ALA A 97 4.13 15.95 -12.48
C ALA A 97 3.80 16.54 -11.10
N ASP A 98 3.28 17.77 -11.09
CA ASP A 98 2.86 18.37 -9.82
C ASP A 98 1.83 17.50 -9.12
N ASN A 99 1.98 17.35 -7.80
CA ASN A 99 1.14 16.54 -6.94
C ASN A 99 1.16 15.03 -7.27
N GLU A 100 2.09 14.57 -8.11
CA GLU A 100 2.23 13.15 -8.45
C GLU A 100 2.79 12.36 -7.28
N ARG A 101 2.22 11.17 -7.05
CA ARG A 101 2.68 10.22 -6.03
C ARG A 101 3.90 9.46 -6.51
N VAL A 102 4.90 9.31 -5.64
CA VAL A 102 6.19 8.69 -5.94
C VAL A 102 6.51 7.61 -4.92
N ARG A 103 6.81 6.40 -5.40
CA ARG A 103 7.36 5.29 -4.59
C ARG A 103 8.86 5.46 -4.47
N VAL A 104 9.36 5.52 -3.26
CA VAL A 104 10.77 5.81 -2.98
C VAL A 104 11.50 4.57 -2.48
N TYR A 105 12.62 4.28 -3.14
CA TYR A 105 13.50 3.14 -2.87
C TYR A 105 14.92 3.60 -2.59
N ASP A 106 15.70 2.75 -1.90
CA ASP A 106 17.16 2.88 -1.87
C ASP A 106 17.81 2.28 -3.13
N GLU A 107 19.13 2.39 -3.25
CA GLU A 107 19.91 1.81 -4.36
C GLU A 107 19.91 0.26 -4.36
N ALA A 108 19.60 -0.37 -3.24
CA ALA A 108 19.43 -1.82 -3.11
C ALA A 108 18.03 -2.30 -3.55
N GLY A 109 17.13 -1.37 -3.89
CA GLY A 109 15.76 -1.68 -4.31
C GLY A 109 14.78 -1.90 -3.15
N ARG A 110 15.14 -1.55 -1.92
CA ARG A 110 14.26 -1.62 -0.76
C ARG A 110 13.27 -0.45 -0.80
N PHE A 111 11.99 -0.75 -0.64
CA PHE A 111 10.94 0.26 -0.55
C PHE A 111 10.89 0.93 0.82
N TYR A 112 10.85 2.26 0.85
CA TYR A 112 10.86 3.07 2.07
C TYR A 112 9.55 3.80 2.32
N ALA A 113 9.04 4.50 1.29
CA ALA A 113 7.98 5.47 1.51
C ALA A 113 7.24 5.86 0.23
N LEU A 114 6.10 6.50 0.43
CA LEU A 114 5.44 7.30 -0.59
C LEU A 114 5.71 8.77 -0.34
N TYR A 115 6.05 9.46 -1.40
CA TYR A 115 6.21 10.89 -1.45
C TYR A 115 5.28 11.49 -2.49
N ARG A 116 5.08 12.79 -2.40
CA ARG A 116 4.33 13.56 -3.37
C ARG A 116 5.20 14.71 -3.86
N TYR A 117 5.27 14.89 -5.17
CA TYR A 117 6.07 15.96 -5.76
C TYR A 117 5.31 17.28 -5.67
N GLU A 118 5.98 18.33 -5.16
CA GLU A 118 5.49 19.70 -5.07
C GLU A 118 6.33 20.57 -6.02
N ALA A 119 5.78 20.87 -7.20
CA ALA A 119 6.50 21.59 -8.26
C ALA A 119 6.86 23.04 -7.86
N ALA A 120 6.01 23.69 -7.07
CA ALA A 120 6.24 25.04 -6.58
C ALA A 120 7.49 25.14 -5.70
N GLU A 121 7.73 24.12 -4.87
CA GLU A 121 8.84 24.06 -3.91
C GLU A 121 10.03 23.26 -4.46
N LYS A 122 9.88 22.63 -5.63
CA LYS A 122 10.86 21.72 -6.25
C LYS A 122 11.37 20.65 -5.28
N GLN A 123 10.44 20.01 -4.59
CA GLN A 123 10.72 19.02 -3.58
C GLN A 123 9.70 17.88 -3.59
N TYR A 124 10.09 16.77 -2.97
CA TYR A 124 9.21 15.64 -2.69
C TYR A 124 8.87 15.65 -1.21
N ARG A 125 7.59 15.74 -0.89
CA ARG A 125 7.07 15.74 0.48
C ARG A 125 6.60 14.36 0.88
N LEU A 126 6.95 13.92 2.09
CA LEU A 126 6.53 12.63 2.63
C LEU A 126 4.99 12.56 2.72
N GLU A 127 4.41 11.53 2.12
CA GLU A 127 3.00 11.19 2.29
C GLU A 127 2.84 10.07 3.33
N LYS A 128 3.65 8.99 3.20
CA LYS A 128 3.60 7.84 4.12
C LYS A 128 4.93 7.11 4.16
N MET A 129 5.46 6.90 5.37
CA MET A 129 6.61 6.03 5.64
C MET A 129 6.15 4.60 5.87
N PHE A 130 6.86 3.64 5.26
CA PHE A 130 6.68 2.19 5.45
C PHE A 130 7.93 1.51 6.00
N TYR A 131 9.07 2.18 5.94
CA TYR A 131 10.31 1.68 6.53
C TYR A 131 10.21 1.68 8.05
N ASP A 132 10.50 0.51 8.64
CA ASP A 132 10.61 0.32 10.08
C ASP A 132 12.09 0.24 10.47
N ARG A 133 12.53 1.11 11.37
CA ARG A 133 13.92 1.18 11.83
C ARG A 133 14.33 -0.02 12.68
N GLU A 134 13.36 -0.69 13.31
CA GLU A 134 13.63 -1.81 14.22
C GLU A 134 13.77 -3.14 13.46
N ASN A 135 13.21 -3.24 12.25
CA ASN A 135 13.19 -4.46 11.43
C ASN A 135 13.86 -4.29 10.05
N GLY A 136 14.60 -3.19 9.83
CA GLY A 136 15.26 -2.86 8.56
C GLY A 136 16.72 -3.32 8.45
#